data_6242fb774a09b2cac58a34d8340dc555
#
_entry.id   6242fb774a09b2cac58a34d8340dc555
#
_cell.length_a   1.000
_cell.length_b   1.000
_cell.length_c   1.000
_cell.angle_alpha   90.00
_cell.angle_beta   90.00
_cell.angle_gamma   90.00
#
_symmetry.space_group_name_H-M   'P 1'
#
loop_
_entity.id
_entity.type
_entity.pdbx_description
1 polymer ?
#
loop_
_entity_poly.entity_id
_entity_poly.type
_entity_poly.pdbx_seq_one_letter_code
_entity_poly.pdbx_strand_id
1 'polypeptide(L)'
;MPAFVRAFLVLLVILVPVDMARAAGIEDANAAVIAARNGKYDDAIGLFTSAINSDELNLTGRAQAYAYRGIARATTGDYDGAREDLSFAVALDSDYNADAYAYRGYIEMVLGEPQKAADDLAKSASLKIWSYNALWLSLARTKAGVADSGEFSLANNAAKLNMNAWPAPVVKFLMGEAKPDEVAAAAQVGDPARLVERVCDADFYVAEYNLARGDAAGVKPLLQRAADKCPFASFERMGAAAELMRLK
;
A
#
# COMPACT_ATOMS: atom_id res chain seq x y z
N MET A 1 -71.51 23.70 -13.34
CA MET A 1 -70.78 22.42 -13.26
C MET A 1 -69.36 22.66 -13.76
N PRO A 2 -68.32 22.59 -12.92
CA PRO A 2 -66.96 22.81 -13.35
C PRO A 2 -66.32 21.55 -13.87
N ALA A 3 -65.64 21.64 -15.00
CA ALA A 3 -64.90 20.57 -15.65
C ALA A 3 -63.58 20.28 -14.89
N PHE A 4 -63.37 19.00 -14.52
CA PHE A 4 -62.14 18.52 -13.96
C PHE A 4 -61.10 18.38 -15.06
N VAL A 5 -60.07 19.23 -15.04
CA VAL A 5 -58.83 19.05 -15.80
C VAL A 5 -57.95 18.04 -15.08
N ARG A 6 -57.87 16.82 -15.61
CA ARG A 6 -56.89 15.81 -15.20
C ARG A 6 -55.56 16.18 -15.80
N ALA A 7 -54.66 16.71 -14.95
CA ALA A 7 -53.25 16.84 -15.30
C ALA A 7 -52.60 15.46 -15.34
N PHE A 8 -52.26 14.96 -16.51
CA PHE A 8 -51.39 13.78 -16.70
C PHE A 8 -49.96 14.27 -16.42
N LEU A 9 -49.43 13.84 -15.29
CA LEU A 9 -48.00 13.93 -15.01
C LEU A 9 -47.31 12.90 -15.90
N VAL A 10 -46.75 13.33 -17.03
CA VAL A 10 -45.86 12.51 -17.84
C VAL A 10 -44.53 12.45 -17.08
N LEU A 11 -44.29 11.31 -16.42
CA LEU A 11 -43.00 10.98 -15.85
C LEU A 11 -42.04 10.75 -17.03
N LEU A 12 -41.22 11.75 -17.33
CA LEU A 12 -40.17 11.62 -18.34
C LEU A 12 -39.08 10.74 -17.74
N VAL A 13 -39.20 9.43 -17.96
CA VAL A 13 -38.11 8.49 -17.70
C VAL A 13 -37.04 8.80 -18.73
N ILE A 14 -36.03 9.55 -18.36
CA ILE A 14 -34.82 9.71 -19.18
C ILE A 14 -34.14 8.35 -19.18
N LEU A 15 -34.41 7.55 -20.21
CA LEU A 15 -33.64 6.35 -20.52
C LEU A 15 -32.24 6.87 -20.95
N VAL A 16 -31.30 6.93 -20.01
CA VAL A 16 -29.89 7.06 -20.36
C VAL A 16 -29.56 5.80 -21.18
N PRO A 17 -29.07 5.94 -22.42
CA PRO A 17 -28.72 4.77 -23.22
C PRO A 17 -27.73 3.92 -22.45
N VAL A 18 -27.98 2.62 -22.37
CA VAL A 18 -27.16 1.63 -21.66
C VAL A 18 -25.68 1.71 -22.09
N ASP A 19 -25.41 2.09 -23.35
CA ASP A 19 -24.05 2.28 -23.85
C ASP A 19 -23.32 3.51 -23.28
N MET A 20 -24.02 4.59 -22.88
CA MET A 20 -23.37 5.72 -22.20
C MET A 20 -23.11 5.43 -20.72
N ALA A 21 -23.97 4.64 -20.07
CA ALA A 21 -23.72 4.14 -18.72
C ALA A 21 -22.51 3.17 -18.69
N ARG A 22 -22.30 2.44 -19.79
CA ARG A 22 -21.27 1.39 -19.90
C ARG A 22 -19.84 1.93 -20.05
N ALA A 23 -19.66 3.18 -20.49
CA ALA A 23 -18.34 3.84 -20.54
C ALA A 23 -17.94 4.49 -19.21
N ALA A 24 -18.91 4.75 -18.31
CA ALA A 24 -18.69 5.55 -17.11
C ALA A 24 -17.78 4.86 -16.07
N GLY A 25 -17.88 3.54 -15.90
CA GLY A 25 -17.11 2.84 -14.88
C GLY A 25 -15.61 2.73 -15.19
N ILE A 26 -15.24 2.51 -16.46
CA ILE A 26 -13.83 2.52 -16.87
C ILE A 26 -13.28 3.96 -16.85
N GLU A 27 -14.08 4.93 -17.27
CA GLU A 27 -13.71 6.35 -17.21
C GLU A 27 -13.52 6.79 -15.75
N ASP A 28 -14.42 6.41 -14.85
CA ASP A 28 -14.31 6.70 -13.42
C ASP A 28 -13.06 6.06 -12.81
N ALA A 29 -12.73 4.81 -13.14
CA ALA A 29 -11.50 4.16 -12.67
C ALA A 29 -10.24 4.91 -13.13
N ASN A 30 -10.20 5.34 -14.39
CA ASN A 30 -9.08 6.13 -14.92
C ASN A 30 -8.99 7.51 -14.27
N ALA A 31 -10.13 8.19 -14.10
CA ALA A 31 -10.20 9.48 -13.40
C ALA A 31 -9.75 9.36 -11.93
N ALA A 32 -10.13 8.27 -11.27
CA ALA A 32 -9.72 7.96 -9.90
C ALA A 32 -8.18 7.84 -9.77
N VAL A 33 -7.53 7.13 -10.69
CA VAL A 33 -6.06 7.03 -10.73
C VAL A 33 -5.42 8.43 -10.89
N ILE A 34 -5.97 9.27 -11.75
CA ILE A 34 -5.48 10.64 -11.95
C ILE A 34 -5.69 11.48 -10.66
N ALA A 35 -6.86 11.38 -10.03
CA ALA A 35 -7.14 12.06 -8.77
C ALA A 35 -6.15 11.65 -7.67
N ALA A 36 -5.91 10.34 -7.50
CA ALA A 36 -4.96 9.82 -6.52
C ALA A 36 -3.52 10.32 -6.78
N ARG A 37 -3.06 10.33 -8.04
CA ARG A 37 -1.74 10.88 -8.43
C ARG A 37 -1.60 12.37 -8.11
N ASN A 38 -2.70 13.10 -8.14
CA ASN A 38 -2.76 14.53 -7.80
C ASN A 38 -2.99 14.77 -6.29
N GLY A 39 -2.95 13.73 -5.45
CA GLY A 39 -3.17 13.81 -4.02
C GLY A 39 -4.61 14.03 -3.58
N LYS A 40 -5.58 13.90 -4.50
CA LYS A 40 -7.02 14.06 -4.24
C LYS A 40 -7.62 12.69 -3.87
N TYR A 41 -7.26 12.19 -2.68
CA TYR A 41 -7.59 10.81 -2.30
C TYR A 41 -9.07 10.60 -2.04
N ASP A 42 -9.79 11.59 -1.47
CA ASP A 42 -11.25 11.49 -1.26
C ASP A 42 -12.00 11.44 -2.60
N ASP A 43 -11.60 12.27 -3.58
CA ASP A 43 -12.15 12.22 -4.94
C ASP A 43 -11.89 10.85 -5.57
N ALA A 44 -10.66 10.33 -5.40
CA ALA A 44 -10.28 9.01 -5.91
C ALA A 44 -11.12 7.87 -5.29
N ILE A 45 -11.37 7.90 -3.98
CA ILE A 45 -12.21 6.93 -3.28
C ILE A 45 -13.64 6.96 -3.85
N GLY A 46 -14.21 8.15 -4.06
CA GLY A 46 -15.53 8.32 -4.66
C GLY A 46 -15.61 7.73 -6.07
N LEU A 47 -14.65 8.07 -6.92
CA LEU A 47 -14.58 7.59 -8.31
C LEU A 47 -14.33 6.08 -8.41
N PHE A 48 -13.43 5.51 -7.61
CA PHE A 48 -13.26 4.05 -7.54
C PHE A 48 -14.53 3.36 -7.05
N THR A 49 -15.27 3.97 -6.11
CA THR A 49 -16.54 3.41 -5.63
C THR A 49 -17.58 3.38 -6.75
N SER A 50 -17.69 4.44 -7.56
CA SER A 50 -18.54 4.47 -8.75
C SER A 50 -18.14 3.38 -9.75
N ALA A 51 -16.84 3.27 -10.06
CA ALA A 51 -16.31 2.27 -10.97
C ALA A 51 -16.58 0.81 -10.51
N ILE A 52 -16.38 0.53 -9.22
CA ILE A 52 -16.62 -0.81 -8.63
C ILE A 52 -18.10 -1.20 -8.70
N ASN A 53 -18.99 -0.23 -8.50
CA ASN A 53 -20.43 -0.44 -8.54
C ASN A 53 -21.01 -0.51 -9.97
N SER A 54 -20.21 -0.17 -10.97
CA SER A 54 -20.58 -0.35 -12.37
C SER A 54 -20.41 -1.81 -12.78
N ASP A 55 -21.20 -2.27 -13.79
CA ASP A 55 -21.07 -3.61 -14.34
C ASP A 55 -20.02 -3.70 -15.46
N GLU A 56 -19.15 -2.70 -15.60
CA GLU A 56 -18.27 -2.56 -16.75
C GLU A 56 -16.88 -3.12 -16.53
N LEU A 57 -16.44 -3.16 -15.29
CA LEU A 57 -15.13 -3.71 -14.97
C LEU A 57 -15.19 -5.24 -15.04
N ASN A 58 -14.28 -5.84 -15.81
CA ASN A 58 -14.01 -7.26 -15.69
C ASN A 58 -13.40 -7.59 -14.32
N LEU A 59 -13.23 -8.88 -14.00
CA LEU A 59 -12.73 -9.30 -12.68
C LEU A 59 -11.38 -8.65 -12.32
N THR A 60 -10.44 -8.61 -13.26
CA THR A 60 -9.12 -8.00 -13.05
C THR A 60 -9.23 -6.49 -12.84
N GLY A 61 -10.02 -5.80 -13.66
CA GLY A 61 -10.26 -4.34 -13.50
C GLY A 61 -10.93 -4.01 -12.17
N ARG A 62 -11.88 -4.84 -11.73
CA ARG A 62 -12.54 -4.69 -10.44
C ARG A 62 -11.58 -4.95 -9.27
N ALA A 63 -10.73 -5.99 -9.37
CA ALA A 63 -9.67 -6.25 -8.39
C ALA A 63 -8.70 -5.07 -8.28
N GLN A 64 -8.28 -4.49 -9.40
CA GLN A 64 -7.43 -3.30 -9.41
C GLN A 64 -8.12 -2.07 -8.79
N ALA A 65 -9.39 -1.84 -9.11
CA ALA A 65 -10.15 -0.74 -8.55
C ALA A 65 -10.28 -0.86 -7.02
N TYR A 66 -10.56 -2.07 -6.50
CA TYR A 66 -10.52 -2.34 -5.05
C TYR A 66 -9.12 -2.07 -4.48
N ALA A 67 -8.05 -2.59 -5.09
CA ALA A 67 -6.69 -2.39 -4.58
C ALA A 67 -6.31 -0.91 -4.51
N TYR A 68 -6.58 -0.14 -5.55
CA TYR A 68 -6.29 1.30 -5.57
C TYR A 68 -7.17 2.11 -4.62
N ARG A 69 -8.46 1.75 -4.46
CA ARG A 69 -9.32 2.36 -3.44
C ARG A 69 -8.79 2.07 -2.04
N GLY A 70 -8.35 0.84 -1.78
CA GLY A 70 -7.71 0.46 -0.53
C GLY A 70 -6.47 1.30 -0.23
N ILE A 71 -5.59 1.53 -1.20
CA ILE A 71 -4.42 2.40 -1.04
C ILE A 71 -4.85 3.84 -0.75
N ALA A 72 -5.85 4.38 -1.46
CA ALA A 72 -6.36 5.72 -1.22
C ALA A 72 -6.96 5.85 0.20
N ARG A 73 -7.74 4.86 0.66
CA ARG A 73 -8.26 4.78 2.04
C ARG A 73 -7.14 4.74 3.08
N ALA A 74 -6.13 3.90 2.87
CA ALA A 74 -4.97 3.86 3.76
C ALA A 74 -4.27 5.21 3.87
N THR A 75 -4.14 5.93 2.76
CA THR A 75 -3.51 7.25 2.71
C THR A 75 -4.32 8.31 3.49
N THR A 76 -5.65 8.16 3.57
CA THR A 76 -6.53 9.02 4.38
C THR A 76 -6.69 8.52 5.82
N GLY A 77 -6.06 7.40 6.20
CA GLY A 77 -6.08 6.84 7.54
C GLY A 77 -7.18 5.80 7.79
N ASP A 78 -7.99 5.46 6.80
CA ASP A 78 -8.99 4.40 6.88
C ASP A 78 -8.33 3.02 6.63
N TYR A 79 -7.57 2.53 7.62
CA TYR A 79 -6.80 1.28 7.49
C TYR A 79 -7.71 0.04 7.49
N ASP A 80 -8.83 0.05 8.21
CA ASP A 80 -9.77 -1.06 8.21
C ASP A 80 -10.49 -1.17 6.87
N GLY A 81 -10.97 -0.07 6.31
CA GLY A 81 -11.54 -0.04 4.96
C GLY A 81 -10.52 -0.38 3.87
N ALA A 82 -9.25 0.00 4.04
CA ALA A 82 -8.17 -0.40 3.15
C ALA A 82 -7.95 -1.92 3.16
N ARG A 83 -7.89 -2.53 4.34
CA ARG A 83 -7.77 -3.99 4.51
C ARG A 83 -8.93 -4.74 3.88
N GLU A 84 -10.16 -4.24 4.05
CA GLU A 84 -11.35 -4.82 3.43
C GLU A 84 -11.27 -4.80 1.91
N ASP A 85 -10.97 -3.64 1.32
CA ASP A 85 -10.82 -3.48 -0.13
C ASP A 85 -9.72 -4.38 -0.70
N LEU A 86 -8.57 -4.46 -0.04
CA LEU A 86 -7.46 -5.31 -0.46
C LEU A 86 -7.82 -6.80 -0.33
N SER A 87 -8.68 -7.16 0.62
CA SER A 87 -9.21 -8.52 0.74
C SER A 87 -10.15 -8.88 -0.42
N PHE A 88 -10.99 -7.93 -0.87
CA PHE A 88 -11.77 -8.12 -2.10
C PHE A 88 -10.88 -8.22 -3.34
N ALA A 89 -9.84 -7.39 -3.45
CA ALA A 89 -8.89 -7.45 -4.57
C ALA A 89 -8.21 -8.83 -4.65
N VAL A 90 -7.74 -9.36 -3.53
CA VAL A 90 -7.13 -10.70 -3.43
C VAL A 90 -8.14 -11.80 -3.77
N ALA A 91 -9.40 -11.71 -3.30
CA ALA A 91 -10.42 -12.71 -3.56
C ALA A 91 -10.83 -12.79 -5.04
N LEU A 92 -10.81 -11.66 -5.74
CA LEU A 92 -11.17 -11.58 -7.16
C LEU A 92 -10.07 -12.07 -8.10
N ASP A 93 -8.80 -11.92 -7.71
CA ASP A 93 -7.64 -12.23 -8.57
C ASP A 93 -6.46 -12.74 -7.72
N SER A 94 -6.65 -13.94 -7.11
CA SER A 94 -5.70 -14.50 -6.14
C SER A 94 -4.37 -14.96 -6.75
N ASP A 95 -4.34 -15.29 -8.04
CA ASP A 95 -3.18 -15.92 -8.67
C ASP A 95 -2.25 -14.93 -9.35
N TYR A 96 -2.73 -13.72 -9.62
CA TYR A 96 -1.95 -12.70 -10.36
C TYR A 96 -1.75 -11.40 -9.58
N ASN A 97 -2.41 -11.21 -8.45
CA ASN A 97 -2.40 -9.94 -7.73
C ASN A 97 -1.34 -9.86 -6.62
N ALA A 98 -0.06 -10.05 -7.01
CA ALA A 98 1.06 -9.92 -6.07
C ALA A 98 1.05 -8.58 -5.31
N ASP A 99 0.65 -7.50 -5.99
CA ASP A 99 0.62 -6.16 -5.41
C ASP A 99 -0.47 -6.03 -4.34
N ALA A 100 -1.68 -6.63 -4.54
CA ALA A 100 -2.74 -6.60 -3.53
C ALA A 100 -2.36 -7.35 -2.25
N TYR A 101 -1.70 -8.51 -2.37
CA TYR A 101 -1.13 -9.20 -1.23
C TYR A 101 -0.07 -8.35 -0.51
N ALA A 102 0.85 -7.71 -1.25
CA ALA A 102 1.86 -6.86 -0.64
C ALA A 102 1.22 -5.68 0.10
N TYR A 103 0.29 -4.97 -0.54
CA TYR A 103 -0.39 -3.83 0.07
C TYR A 103 -1.20 -4.23 1.30
N ARG A 104 -1.90 -5.38 1.28
CA ARG A 104 -2.59 -5.88 2.46
C ARG A 104 -1.61 -6.21 3.57
N GLY A 105 -0.51 -6.86 3.27
CA GLY A 105 0.57 -7.11 4.23
C GLY A 105 1.15 -5.82 4.84
N TYR A 106 1.30 -4.74 4.07
CA TYR A 106 1.75 -3.46 4.61
C TYR A 106 0.70 -2.86 5.57
N ILE A 107 -0.58 -2.95 5.23
CA ILE A 107 -1.68 -2.50 6.11
C ILE A 107 -1.76 -3.34 7.38
N GLU A 108 -1.58 -4.65 7.30
CA GLU A 108 -1.53 -5.54 8.47
C GLU A 108 -0.37 -5.14 9.41
N MET A 109 0.80 -4.75 8.87
CA MET A 109 1.89 -4.20 9.69
C MET A 109 1.47 -2.90 10.39
N VAL A 110 0.83 -1.98 9.68
CA VAL A 110 0.30 -0.74 10.26
C VAL A 110 -0.73 -1.03 11.36
N LEU A 111 -1.58 -2.04 11.18
CA LEU A 111 -2.57 -2.47 12.16
C LEU A 111 -1.96 -3.25 13.35
N GLY A 112 -0.67 -3.63 13.29
CA GLY A 112 0.02 -4.37 14.34
C GLY A 112 -0.23 -5.88 14.30
N GLU A 113 -0.47 -6.41 13.11
CA GLU A 113 -0.76 -7.83 12.86
C GLU A 113 0.38 -8.49 12.05
N PRO A 114 1.61 -8.56 12.59
CA PRO A 114 2.79 -8.94 11.81
C PRO A 114 2.76 -10.38 11.29
N GLN A 115 2.03 -11.30 11.95
CA GLN A 115 1.88 -12.67 11.43
C GLN A 115 1.07 -12.70 10.14
N LYS A 116 -0.07 -12.00 10.10
CA LYS A 116 -0.88 -11.91 8.88
C LYS A 116 -0.12 -11.20 7.75
N ALA A 117 0.60 -10.14 8.11
CA ALA A 117 1.48 -9.44 7.16
C ALA A 117 2.53 -10.39 6.56
N ALA A 118 3.18 -11.23 7.38
CA ALA A 118 4.17 -12.19 6.90
C ALA A 118 3.56 -13.22 5.93
N ASP A 119 2.35 -13.70 6.19
CA ASP A 119 1.65 -14.65 5.33
C ASP A 119 1.32 -14.02 3.97
N ASP A 120 0.77 -12.81 3.95
CA ASP A 120 0.45 -12.08 2.72
C ASP A 120 1.70 -11.71 1.93
N LEU A 121 2.73 -11.21 2.59
CA LEU A 121 3.99 -10.83 1.95
C LEU A 121 4.74 -12.04 1.39
N ALA A 122 4.66 -13.21 2.05
CA ALA A 122 5.19 -14.45 1.51
C ALA A 122 4.43 -14.89 0.26
N LYS A 123 3.09 -14.77 0.25
CA LYS A 123 2.28 -15.05 -0.94
C LYS A 123 2.62 -14.08 -2.07
N SER A 124 2.73 -12.77 -1.78
CA SER A 124 3.18 -11.78 -2.75
C SER A 124 4.55 -12.14 -3.35
N ALA A 125 5.53 -12.50 -2.51
CA ALA A 125 6.87 -12.90 -2.95
C ALA A 125 6.87 -14.16 -3.82
N SER A 126 5.95 -15.10 -3.58
CA SER A 126 5.79 -16.30 -4.40
C SER A 126 5.27 -16.01 -5.81
N LEU A 127 4.50 -14.94 -5.97
CA LEU A 127 3.97 -14.50 -7.25
C LEU A 127 4.96 -13.59 -7.99
N LYS A 128 5.56 -12.65 -7.28
CA LYS A 128 6.52 -11.69 -7.82
C LYS A 128 7.38 -11.14 -6.69
N ILE A 129 8.70 -11.17 -6.88
CA ILE A 129 9.64 -10.60 -5.91
C ILE A 129 10.14 -9.24 -6.37
N TRP A 130 10.18 -8.27 -5.44
CA TRP A 130 10.88 -6.99 -5.58
C TRP A 130 11.38 -6.53 -4.20
N SER A 131 12.28 -5.55 -4.19
CA SER A 131 13.05 -5.20 -2.99
C SER A 131 12.16 -4.86 -1.78
N TYR A 132 11.10 -4.07 -1.98
CA TYR A 132 10.27 -3.63 -0.87
C TYR A 132 9.42 -4.74 -0.26
N ASN A 133 8.83 -5.65 -1.06
CA ASN A 133 8.09 -6.76 -0.46
C ASN A 133 9.01 -7.73 0.29
N ALA A 134 10.27 -7.88 -0.16
CA ALA A 134 11.26 -8.67 0.56
C ALA A 134 11.66 -8.02 1.90
N LEU A 135 11.85 -6.70 1.93
CA LEU A 135 12.15 -5.94 3.14
C LEU A 135 11.00 -6.02 4.16
N TRP A 136 9.78 -5.76 3.71
CA TRP A 136 8.59 -5.83 4.56
C TRP A 136 8.33 -7.24 5.08
N LEU A 137 8.55 -8.29 4.26
CA LEU A 137 8.42 -9.68 4.68
C LEU A 137 9.42 -10.01 5.81
N SER A 138 10.68 -9.59 5.66
CA SER A 138 11.70 -9.81 6.68
C SER A 138 11.35 -9.09 7.98
N LEU A 139 10.89 -7.84 7.91
CA LEU A 139 10.42 -7.10 9.09
C LEU A 139 9.20 -7.76 9.74
N ALA A 140 8.20 -8.16 8.95
CA ALA A 140 6.99 -8.80 9.45
C ALA A 140 7.33 -10.09 10.20
N ARG A 141 8.20 -10.94 9.65
CA ARG A 141 8.69 -12.14 10.31
C ARG A 141 9.42 -11.83 11.61
N THR A 142 10.33 -10.85 11.58
CA THR A 142 11.07 -10.44 12.78
C THR A 142 10.12 -9.97 13.88
N LYS A 143 9.12 -9.14 13.55
CA LYS A 143 8.11 -8.66 14.51
C LYS A 143 7.17 -9.77 15.00
N ALA A 144 6.88 -10.75 14.16
CA ALA A 144 6.09 -11.92 14.53
C ALA A 144 6.89 -12.94 15.37
N GLY A 145 8.18 -12.74 15.57
CA GLY A 145 9.06 -13.70 16.24
C GLY A 145 9.29 -14.98 15.42
N VAL A 146 9.09 -14.92 14.10
CA VAL A 146 9.28 -16.03 13.16
C VAL A 146 10.65 -15.89 12.50
N ALA A 147 11.36 -17.00 12.33
CA ALA A 147 12.65 -17.00 11.66
C ALA A 147 12.50 -16.57 10.18
N ASP A 148 13.33 -15.62 9.74
CA ASP A 148 13.41 -15.24 8.32
C ASP A 148 14.25 -16.28 7.56
N SER A 149 13.60 -17.40 7.22
CA SER A 149 14.23 -18.57 6.62
C SER A 149 13.40 -19.11 5.44
N GLY A 150 13.95 -20.11 4.74
CA GLY A 150 13.28 -20.75 3.61
C GLY A 150 13.39 -19.98 2.30
N GLU A 151 12.59 -20.37 1.31
CA GLU A 151 12.70 -19.91 -0.07
C GLU A 151 12.57 -18.39 -0.20
N PHE A 152 11.71 -17.77 0.60
CA PHE A 152 11.45 -16.33 0.59
C PHE A 152 12.13 -15.59 1.75
N SER A 153 13.22 -16.12 2.31
CA SER A 153 14.05 -15.36 3.25
C SER A 153 14.70 -14.16 2.55
N LEU A 154 15.03 -13.12 3.31
CA LEU A 154 15.69 -11.95 2.74
C LEU A 154 17.01 -12.31 2.05
N ALA A 155 17.78 -13.23 2.62
CA ALA A 155 19.03 -13.71 2.03
C ALA A 155 18.81 -14.37 0.65
N ASN A 156 17.81 -15.26 0.53
CA ASN A 156 17.48 -15.88 -0.75
C ASN A 156 16.87 -14.91 -1.75
N ASN A 157 16.13 -13.91 -1.29
CA ASN A 157 15.58 -12.86 -2.12
C ASN A 157 16.66 -11.90 -2.60
N ALA A 158 17.64 -11.55 -1.77
CA ALA A 158 18.76 -10.68 -2.12
C ALA A 158 19.51 -11.17 -3.37
N ALA A 159 19.65 -12.49 -3.53
CA ALA A 159 20.26 -13.08 -4.73
C ALA A 159 19.49 -12.79 -6.03
N LYS A 160 18.22 -12.44 -5.94
CA LYS A 160 17.34 -12.13 -7.09
C LYS A 160 17.15 -10.62 -7.30
N LEU A 161 17.67 -9.78 -6.39
CA LEU A 161 17.50 -8.32 -6.39
C LEU A 161 18.71 -7.61 -6.98
N ASN A 162 18.51 -6.36 -7.41
CA ASN A 162 19.62 -5.51 -7.83
C ASN A 162 20.37 -4.95 -6.62
N MET A 163 21.40 -5.65 -6.18
CA MET A 163 22.23 -5.27 -5.02
C MET A 163 23.23 -4.14 -5.31
N ASN A 164 23.21 -3.52 -6.49
CA ASN A 164 24.04 -2.35 -6.86
C ASN A 164 23.26 -1.03 -6.82
N ALA A 165 21.98 -1.06 -6.45
CA ALA A 165 21.12 0.11 -6.43
C ALA A 165 20.33 0.16 -5.11
N TRP A 166 19.78 1.34 -4.80
CA TRP A 166 18.84 1.49 -3.69
C TRP A 166 17.62 0.56 -3.89
N PRO A 167 17.14 -0.15 -2.84
CA PRO A 167 17.50 -0.06 -1.41
C PRO A 167 18.52 -1.13 -0.93
N ALA A 168 19.47 -1.57 -1.73
CA ALA A 168 20.44 -2.60 -1.37
C ALA A 168 21.17 -2.35 -0.01
N PRO A 169 21.54 -1.13 0.39
CA PRO A 169 22.09 -0.88 1.72
C PRO A 169 21.14 -1.26 2.85
N VAL A 170 19.82 -1.05 2.67
CA VAL A 170 18.79 -1.46 3.63
C VAL A 170 18.70 -2.99 3.71
N VAL A 171 18.73 -3.68 2.55
CA VAL A 171 18.75 -5.15 2.49
C VAL A 171 19.94 -5.71 3.28
N LYS A 172 21.15 -5.18 3.04
CA LYS A 172 22.37 -5.58 3.77
C LYS A 172 22.25 -5.34 5.27
N PHE A 173 21.67 -4.22 5.67
CA PHE A 173 21.45 -3.91 7.08
C PHE A 173 20.51 -4.93 7.76
N LEU A 174 19.37 -5.24 7.15
CA LEU A 174 18.45 -6.24 7.69
C LEU A 174 19.05 -7.66 7.72
N MET A 175 20.03 -7.95 6.86
CA MET A 175 20.81 -9.18 6.88
C MET A 175 21.94 -9.17 7.92
N GLY A 176 22.18 -8.06 8.60
CA GLY A 176 23.27 -7.89 9.56
C GLY A 176 24.64 -7.63 8.93
N GLU A 177 24.69 -7.31 7.63
CA GLU A 177 25.92 -7.09 6.85
C GLU A 177 26.30 -5.60 6.76
N ALA A 178 25.47 -4.70 7.30
CA ALA A 178 25.74 -3.26 7.35
C ALA A 178 25.26 -2.66 8.66
N LYS A 179 25.79 -1.49 9.01
CA LYS A 179 25.42 -0.73 10.21
C LYS A 179 24.41 0.38 9.86
N PRO A 180 23.65 0.91 10.86
CA PRO A 180 22.72 2.01 10.66
C PRO A 180 23.33 3.26 10.03
N ASP A 181 24.55 3.64 10.44
CA ASP A 181 25.26 4.78 9.90
C ASP A 181 25.69 4.60 8.44
N GLU A 182 26.02 3.37 8.02
CA GLU A 182 26.33 3.04 6.65
C GLU A 182 25.08 3.16 5.75
N VAL A 183 23.90 2.75 6.25
CA VAL A 183 22.63 2.94 5.55
C VAL A 183 22.30 4.43 5.40
N ALA A 184 22.45 5.19 6.49
CA ALA A 184 22.20 6.63 6.48
C ALA A 184 23.15 7.37 5.51
N ALA A 185 24.44 7.00 5.46
CA ALA A 185 25.40 7.56 4.52
C ALA A 185 25.05 7.19 3.06
N ALA A 186 24.70 5.94 2.80
CA ALA A 186 24.31 5.47 1.47
C ALA A 186 23.02 6.16 0.96
N ALA A 187 22.10 6.52 1.85
CA ALA A 187 20.89 7.25 1.49
C ALA A 187 21.17 8.64 0.91
N GLN A 188 22.30 9.25 1.26
CA GLN A 188 22.71 10.57 0.74
C GLN A 188 23.31 10.51 -0.67
N VAL A 189 23.59 9.32 -1.19
CA VAL A 189 24.26 9.12 -2.49
C VAL A 189 23.25 8.74 -3.56
N GLY A 190 23.42 9.26 -4.78
CA GLY A 190 22.58 8.92 -5.94
C GLY A 190 21.76 10.10 -6.45
N ASP A 191 20.70 9.82 -7.19
CA ASP A 191 19.84 10.85 -7.80
C ASP A 191 19.25 11.80 -6.75
N PRO A 192 19.50 13.12 -6.81
CA PRO A 192 18.93 14.10 -5.90
C PRO A 192 17.40 14.09 -5.85
N ALA A 193 16.73 13.78 -6.97
CA ALA A 193 15.27 13.73 -7.03
C ALA A 193 14.67 12.64 -6.12
N ARG A 194 15.46 11.60 -5.79
CA ARG A 194 15.07 10.49 -4.92
C ARG A 194 15.66 10.55 -3.51
N LEU A 195 16.29 11.67 -3.14
CA LEU A 195 16.93 11.81 -1.83
C LEU A 195 15.92 11.63 -0.68
N VAL A 196 14.77 12.27 -0.79
CA VAL A 196 13.72 12.21 0.25
C VAL A 196 13.24 10.76 0.46
N GLU A 197 13.01 10.00 -0.62
CA GLU A 197 12.62 8.60 -0.54
C GLU A 197 13.70 7.75 0.14
N ARG A 198 14.98 7.90 -0.27
CA ARG A 198 16.08 7.12 0.31
C ARG A 198 16.28 7.39 1.80
N VAL A 199 16.21 8.66 2.21
CA VAL A 199 16.33 9.03 3.64
C VAL A 199 15.13 8.49 4.43
N CYS A 200 13.92 8.56 3.85
CA CYS A 200 12.73 7.98 4.41
C CYS A 200 12.89 6.47 4.68
N ASP A 201 13.29 5.72 3.65
CA ASP A 201 13.51 4.28 3.77
C ASP A 201 14.56 3.97 4.84
N ALA A 202 15.71 4.67 4.83
CA ALA A 202 16.75 4.47 5.81
C ALA A 202 16.24 4.67 7.24
N ASP A 203 15.55 5.77 7.50
CA ASP A 203 15.03 6.09 8.84
C ASP A 203 13.98 5.06 9.29
N PHE A 204 13.05 4.71 8.41
CA PHE A 204 11.97 3.76 8.71
C PHE A 204 12.51 2.35 8.97
N TYR A 205 13.24 1.77 8.02
CA TYR A 205 13.69 0.38 8.14
C TYR A 205 14.70 0.17 9.27
N VAL A 206 15.57 1.15 9.53
CA VAL A 206 16.48 1.08 10.69
C VAL A 206 15.69 1.11 12.00
N ALA A 207 14.69 2.00 12.10
CA ALA A 207 13.86 2.11 13.29
C ALA A 207 13.06 0.82 13.54
N GLU A 208 12.38 0.31 12.52
CA GLU A 208 11.55 -0.89 12.60
C GLU A 208 12.34 -2.13 12.97
N TYR A 209 13.51 -2.30 12.37
CA TYR A 209 14.37 -3.45 12.66
C TYR A 209 14.89 -3.42 14.10
N ASN A 210 15.29 -2.25 14.60
CA ASN A 210 15.75 -2.10 15.98
C ASN A 210 14.59 -2.38 16.96
N LEU A 211 13.39 -1.83 16.70
CA LEU A 211 12.19 -2.13 17.50
C LEU A 211 11.87 -3.62 17.54
N ALA A 212 11.90 -4.29 16.39
CA ALA A 212 11.61 -5.70 16.29
C ALA A 212 12.59 -6.58 17.08
N ARG A 213 13.80 -6.06 17.34
CA ARG A 213 14.83 -6.73 18.16
C ARG A 213 14.85 -6.29 19.62
N GLY A 214 13.91 -5.45 20.03
CA GLY A 214 13.82 -4.92 21.39
C GLY A 214 14.79 -3.77 21.71
N ASP A 215 15.51 -3.24 20.71
CA ASP A 215 16.37 -2.06 20.86
C ASP A 215 15.56 -0.80 20.51
N ALA A 216 14.98 -0.18 21.53
CA ALA A 216 14.21 1.06 21.36
C ALA A 216 15.09 2.33 21.47
N ALA A 217 16.41 2.18 21.69
CA ALA A 217 17.31 3.34 21.84
C ALA A 217 17.43 4.10 20.51
N GLY A 218 17.16 5.40 20.51
CA GLY A 218 17.27 6.25 19.33
C GLY A 218 16.22 6.04 18.23
N VAL A 219 15.28 5.12 18.40
CA VAL A 219 14.26 4.79 17.39
C VAL A 219 13.26 5.92 17.18
N LYS A 220 12.80 6.55 18.27
CA LYS A 220 11.74 7.59 18.20
C LYS A 220 12.09 8.77 17.27
N PRO A 221 13.32 9.34 17.27
CA PRO A 221 13.70 10.37 16.31
C PRO A 221 13.69 9.90 14.85
N LEU A 222 14.05 8.63 14.57
CA LEU A 222 14.01 8.06 13.22
C LEU A 222 12.57 7.97 12.74
N LEU A 223 11.68 7.37 13.53
CA LEU A 223 10.26 7.28 13.22
C LEU A 223 9.61 8.67 13.06
N GLN A 224 10.00 9.65 13.89
CA GLN A 224 9.47 11.00 13.75
C GLN A 224 9.86 11.62 12.40
N ARG A 225 11.15 11.47 11.98
CA ARG A 225 11.57 11.94 10.66
C ARG A 225 10.84 11.21 9.52
N ALA A 226 10.67 9.91 9.64
CA ALA A 226 9.93 9.13 8.64
C ALA A 226 8.46 9.58 8.57
N ALA A 227 7.76 9.75 9.70
CA ALA A 227 6.39 10.24 9.73
C ALA A 227 6.21 11.64 9.15
N ASP A 228 7.21 12.53 9.35
CA ASP A 228 7.14 13.93 8.91
C ASP A 228 7.62 14.14 7.47
N LYS A 229 8.62 13.40 7.01
CA LYS A 229 9.37 13.68 5.79
C LYS A 229 9.15 12.68 4.66
N CYS A 230 8.72 11.45 4.96
CA CYS A 230 8.39 10.49 3.92
C CYS A 230 7.29 11.00 2.99
N PRO A 231 7.27 10.57 1.72
CA PRO A 231 6.18 10.89 0.81
C PRO A 231 4.81 10.57 1.44
N PHE A 232 3.83 11.43 1.22
CA PHE A 232 2.55 11.38 1.92
C PHE A 232 1.84 10.03 1.80
N ALA A 233 1.90 9.39 0.64
CA ALA A 233 1.26 8.10 0.36
C ALA A 233 2.19 6.90 0.54
N SER A 234 3.35 7.05 1.19
CA SER A 234 4.24 5.90 1.41
C SER A 234 3.81 5.07 2.62
N PHE A 235 3.97 3.76 2.51
CA PHE A 235 3.70 2.84 3.63
C PHE A 235 4.69 3.02 4.78
N GLU A 236 5.91 3.46 4.50
CA GLU A 236 6.93 3.81 5.49
C GLU A 236 6.44 4.96 6.38
N ARG A 237 5.80 5.98 5.81
CA ARG A 237 5.17 7.07 6.58
C ARG A 237 4.05 6.56 7.47
N MET A 238 3.17 5.73 6.92
CA MET A 238 2.03 5.17 7.65
C MET A 238 2.52 4.27 8.80
N GLY A 239 3.49 3.40 8.52
CA GLY A 239 4.12 2.53 9.50
C GLY A 239 4.78 3.32 10.63
N ALA A 240 5.59 4.33 10.29
CA ALA A 240 6.25 5.17 11.27
C ALA A 240 5.25 5.91 12.17
N ALA A 241 4.18 6.45 11.61
CA ALA A 241 3.11 7.10 12.38
C ALA A 241 2.41 6.13 13.34
N ALA A 242 2.12 4.91 12.88
CA ALA A 242 1.51 3.87 13.70
C ALA A 242 2.43 3.44 14.86
N GLU A 243 3.74 3.25 14.61
CA GLU A 243 4.69 2.92 15.67
C GLU A 243 4.85 4.04 16.70
N LEU A 244 4.87 5.30 16.26
CA LEU A 244 4.91 6.42 17.20
C LEU A 244 3.69 6.47 18.12
N MET A 245 2.52 6.03 17.66
CA MET A 245 1.33 5.91 18.52
C MET A 245 1.47 4.77 19.54
N ARG A 246 2.12 3.66 19.17
CA ARG A 246 2.37 2.52 20.08
C ARG A 246 3.45 2.80 21.13
N LEU A 247 4.37 3.72 20.84
CA LEU A 247 5.46 4.12 21.75
C LEU A 247 5.08 5.24 22.73
N LYS A 248 3.82 5.67 22.76
CA LYS A 248 3.30 6.63 23.75
C LYS A 248 3.01 5.95 25.05
#